data_5b4efd0dde0b51954857d4c0afa990f2
#
_entry.id   5b4efd0dde0b51954857d4c0afa990f2
#
_cell.length_a   1.000
_cell.length_b   1.000
_cell.length_c   1.000
_cell.angle_alpha   90.00
_cell.angle_beta   90.00
_cell.angle_gamma   90.00
#
_symmetry.space_group_name_H-M   'P 1'
#
loop_
_entity.id
_entity.type
_entity.pdbx_description
1 polymer ?
#
loop_
_entity_poly.entity_id
_entity_poly.type
_entity_poly.pdbx_seq_one_letter_code
_entity_poly.pdbx_strand_id
1 'polypeptide(L)'
;DLGGTTLDVASITGQLEQISKVKGFDRIGCSIVYDEISRYLESEKLNTSNAYIHHLVDNRHDKSALKVAEDKRDGVFDAVNSAVQKLQSKVIRAVTQVEERPHNVFLVGGGSYLIETAIRKHFETAKVIMVDNPQFALSLAIADTIYSE
;
A
#
# COMPACT_ATOMS: atom_id res chain seq x y z
N ASP A 1 6.99 5.92 -0.57
CA ASP A 1 6.72 5.18 -1.81
C ASP A 1 6.47 3.70 -1.48
N LEU A 2 5.27 3.19 -1.77
CA LEU A 2 4.92 1.79 -1.59
C LEU A 2 4.86 1.09 -2.94
N GLY A 3 5.88 0.32 -3.23
CA GLY A 3 6.00 -0.48 -4.44
C GLY A 3 5.47 -1.90 -4.31
N GLY A 4 5.81 -2.74 -5.29
CA GLY A 4 5.44 -4.17 -5.29
C GLY A 4 6.10 -4.97 -4.16
N THR A 5 7.38 -4.76 -3.92
CA THR A 5 8.20 -5.54 -2.98
C THR A 5 8.88 -4.70 -1.90
N THR A 6 8.96 -3.38 -2.08
CA THR A 6 9.69 -2.46 -1.21
C THR A 6 8.83 -1.29 -0.76
N LEU A 7 9.21 -0.72 0.37
CA LEU A 7 8.70 0.54 0.88
C LEU A 7 9.89 1.48 1.11
N ASP A 8 9.85 2.66 0.49
CA ASP A 8 10.81 3.72 0.72
C ASP A 8 10.15 4.86 1.48
N VAL A 9 10.79 5.28 2.57
CA VAL A 9 10.31 6.36 3.44
C VAL A 9 11.38 7.44 3.54
N ALA A 10 11.00 8.67 3.23
CA ALA A 10 11.86 9.85 3.42
C ALA A 10 11.17 10.85 4.34
N SER A 11 11.90 11.40 5.30
CA SER A 11 11.49 12.56 6.08
C SER A 11 12.17 13.80 5.52
N ILE A 12 11.37 14.81 5.19
CA ILE A 12 11.83 16.06 4.57
C ILE A 12 11.43 17.21 5.48
N THR A 13 12.38 18.12 5.72
CA THR A 13 12.22 19.30 6.59
C THR A 13 12.40 20.59 5.78
N GLY A 14 12.10 21.75 6.39
CA GLY A 14 12.41 23.05 5.79
C GLY A 14 11.66 23.34 4.50
N GLN A 15 10.32 23.26 4.51
CA GLN A 15 9.48 23.52 3.32
C GLN A 15 9.85 22.68 2.09
N LEU A 16 10.24 21.41 2.33
CA LEU A 16 10.68 20.44 1.32
C LEU A 16 12.12 20.68 0.79
N GLU A 17 12.93 21.45 1.49
CA GLU A 17 14.28 21.80 1.04
C GLU A 17 15.36 20.81 1.49
N GLN A 18 15.13 20.09 2.59
CA GLN A 18 16.15 19.20 3.15
C GLN A 18 15.62 17.82 3.48
N ILE A 19 16.25 16.79 2.91
CA ILE A 19 16.01 15.39 3.30
C ILE A 19 16.74 15.13 4.62
N SER A 20 16.01 14.84 5.68
CA SER A 20 16.56 14.58 7.01
C SER A 20 16.84 13.10 7.27
N LYS A 21 15.98 12.23 6.74
CA LYS A 21 16.12 10.77 6.88
C LYS A 21 15.59 10.08 5.61
N VAL A 22 16.27 9.03 5.19
CA VAL A 22 15.79 8.12 4.14
C VAL A 22 15.98 6.70 4.61
N LYS A 23 14.97 5.85 4.44
CA LYS A 23 15.08 4.43 4.75
C LYS A 23 14.26 3.60 3.78
N GLY A 24 14.91 2.64 3.15
CA GLY A 24 14.30 1.57 2.39
C GLY A 24 13.98 0.37 3.29
N PHE A 25 12.85 -0.26 3.04
CA PHE A 25 12.42 -1.47 3.73
C PHE A 25 12.17 -2.55 2.69
N ASP A 26 13.10 -3.49 2.58
CA ASP A 26 12.94 -4.67 1.75
C ASP A 26 11.82 -5.56 2.29
N ARG A 27 11.12 -6.23 1.41
CA ARG A 27 10.02 -7.15 1.73
C ARG A 27 8.82 -6.48 2.44
N ILE A 28 8.68 -5.16 2.32
CA ILE A 28 7.44 -4.46 2.66
C ILE A 28 6.90 -3.85 1.37
N GLY A 29 5.92 -4.51 0.77
CA GLY A 29 5.30 -4.09 -0.49
C GLY A 29 3.99 -4.83 -0.71
N CYS A 30 3.33 -4.54 -1.82
CA CYS A 30 2.03 -5.12 -2.17
C CYS A 30 2.08 -6.66 -2.30
N SER A 31 3.27 -7.24 -2.60
CA SER A 31 3.45 -8.70 -2.69
C SER A 31 3.01 -9.42 -1.42
N ILE A 32 3.13 -8.80 -0.25
CA ILE A 32 2.63 -9.37 1.02
C ILE A 32 1.14 -9.74 0.89
N VAL A 33 0.35 -8.83 0.31
CA VAL A 33 -1.10 -9.03 0.16
C VAL A 33 -1.36 -10.17 -0.82
N TYR A 34 -0.73 -10.13 -1.98
CA TYR A 34 -0.93 -11.12 -3.04
C TYR A 34 -0.49 -12.52 -2.62
N ASP A 35 0.66 -12.64 -1.94
CA ASP A 35 1.18 -13.93 -1.46
C ASP A 35 0.30 -14.54 -0.35
N GLU A 36 -0.22 -13.72 0.56
CA GLU A 36 -1.12 -14.19 1.62
C GLU A 36 -2.45 -14.68 1.04
N ILE A 37 -3.02 -13.92 0.10
CA ILE A 37 -4.27 -14.32 -0.57
C ILE A 37 -4.05 -15.60 -1.38
N SER A 38 -2.96 -15.68 -2.16
CA SER A 38 -2.64 -16.87 -2.96
C SER A 38 -2.57 -18.12 -2.09
N ARG A 39 -1.85 -18.06 -0.96
CA ARG A 39 -1.75 -19.19 -0.02
C ARG A 39 -3.09 -19.62 0.56
N TYR A 40 -3.95 -18.66 0.89
CA TYR A 40 -5.30 -18.97 1.35
C TYR A 40 -6.13 -19.66 0.26
N LEU A 41 -6.13 -19.10 -0.96
CA LEU A 41 -6.87 -19.68 -2.09
C LEU A 41 -6.39 -21.09 -2.43
N GLU A 42 -5.08 -21.33 -2.38
CA GLU A 42 -4.48 -22.66 -2.56
C GLU A 42 -5.01 -23.66 -1.53
N SER A 43 -5.03 -23.26 -0.24
CA SER A 43 -5.53 -24.13 0.84
C SER A 43 -7.01 -24.49 0.67
N GLU A 44 -7.79 -23.59 0.10
CA GLU A 44 -9.21 -23.77 -0.19
C GLU A 44 -9.49 -24.39 -1.58
N LYS A 45 -8.44 -24.70 -2.37
CA LYS A 45 -8.51 -25.22 -3.75
C LYS A 45 -9.31 -24.30 -4.68
N LEU A 46 -9.13 -23.00 -4.51
CA LEU A 46 -9.75 -21.96 -5.32
C LEU A 46 -8.78 -21.46 -6.41
N ASN A 47 -9.27 -20.61 -7.31
CA ASN A 47 -8.49 -20.01 -8.38
C ASN A 47 -7.40 -19.09 -7.81
N THR A 48 -6.14 -19.35 -8.16
CA THR A 48 -4.95 -18.59 -7.71
C THR A 48 -4.34 -17.72 -8.81
N SER A 49 -5.05 -17.50 -9.91
CA SER A 49 -4.51 -16.64 -10.97
C SER A 49 -4.33 -15.20 -10.48
N ASN A 50 -3.27 -14.53 -10.93
CA ASN A 50 -2.99 -13.14 -10.57
C ASN A 50 -4.19 -12.22 -10.87
N ALA A 51 -4.84 -12.40 -12.01
CA ALA A 51 -6.03 -11.61 -12.38
C ALA A 51 -7.17 -11.77 -11.37
N TYR A 52 -7.36 -12.98 -10.84
CA TYR A 52 -8.38 -13.23 -9.82
C TYR A 52 -8.00 -12.61 -8.47
N ILE A 53 -6.74 -12.72 -8.06
CA ILE A 53 -6.26 -12.09 -6.82
C ILE A 53 -6.39 -10.57 -6.91
N HIS A 54 -6.01 -9.95 -8.02
CA HIS A 54 -6.24 -8.52 -8.25
C HIS A 54 -7.72 -8.14 -8.13
N HIS A 55 -8.60 -8.91 -8.77
CA HIS A 55 -10.05 -8.69 -8.65
C HIS A 55 -10.53 -8.73 -7.19
N LEU A 56 -10.04 -9.67 -6.38
CA LEU A 56 -10.39 -9.75 -4.96
C LEU A 56 -9.89 -8.52 -4.17
N VAL A 57 -8.68 -8.07 -4.42
CA VAL A 57 -8.08 -6.88 -3.76
C VAL A 57 -8.83 -5.61 -4.14
N ASP A 58 -9.18 -5.46 -5.41
CA ASP A 58 -9.92 -4.29 -5.92
C ASP A 58 -11.33 -4.21 -5.33
N ASN A 59 -11.97 -5.36 -5.11
CA ASN A 59 -13.31 -5.46 -4.55
C ASN A 59 -13.34 -5.78 -3.04
N ARG A 60 -12.24 -5.56 -2.32
CA ARG A 60 -12.09 -5.90 -0.89
C ARG A 60 -13.09 -5.25 0.06
N HIS A 61 -13.78 -4.22 -0.38
CA HIS A 61 -14.80 -3.51 0.40
C HIS A 61 -16.23 -3.96 0.10
N ASP A 62 -16.43 -4.74 -0.96
CA ASP A 62 -17.73 -5.25 -1.38
C ASP A 62 -17.70 -6.78 -1.45
N LYS A 63 -18.15 -7.40 -0.37
CA LYS A 63 -18.25 -8.86 -0.25
C LYS A 63 -19.10 -9.49 -1.37
N SER A 64 -20.12 -8.77 -1.86
CA SER A 64 -21.02 -9.26 -2.90
C SER A 64 -20.36 -9.28 -4.29
N ALA A 65 -19.35 -8.45 -4.51
CA ALA A 65 -18.58 -8.37 -5.75
C ALA A 65 -17.52 -9.47 -5.89
N LEU A 66 -17.20 -10.20 -4.81
CA LEU A 66 -16.25 -11.30 -4.87
C LEU A 66 -16.85 -12.47 -5.65
N LYS A 67 -16.30 -12.77 -6.80
CA LYS A 67 -16.74 -13.86 -7.69
C LYS A 67 -16.31 -15.23 -7.16
N VAL A 68 -16.88 -15.64 -6.03
CA VAL A 68 -16.58 -16.90 -5.33
C VAL A 68 -17.87 -17.55 -4.86
N ALA A 69 -17.88 -18.86 -4.70
CA ALA A 69 -19.02 -19.63 -4.20
C ALA A 69 -19.47 -19.10 -2.82
N GLU A 70 -20.78 -19.13 -2.56
CA GLU A 70 -21.38 -18.49 -1.40
C GLU A 70 -20.83 -19.03 -0.07
N ASP A 71 -20.62 -20.33 0.02
CA ASP A 71 -20.04 -21.02 1.18
C ASP A 71 -18.58 -20.66 1.46
N LYS A 72 -17.85 -20.13 0.49
CA LYS A 72 -16.45 -19.69 0.60
C LYS A 72 -16.28 -18.17 0.72
N ARG A 73 -17.35 -17.41 0.46
CA ARG A 73 -17.28 -15.94 0.34
C ARG A 73 -16.80 -15.25 1.60
N ASP A 74 -17.26 -15.69 2.74
CA ASP A 74 -16.87 -15.10 4.03
C ASP A 74 -15.38 -15.31 4.31
N GLY A 75 -14.89 -16.53 4.14
CA GLY A 75 -13.49 -16.86 4.34
C GLY A 75 -12.57 -16.12 3.38
N VAL A 76 -12.94 -16.00 2.10
CA VAL A 76 -12.15 -15.22 1.13
C VAL A 76 -12.15 -13.73 1.48
N PHE A 77 -13.30 -13.17 1.84
CA PHE A 77 -13.40 -11.77 2.26
C PHE A 77 -12.50 -11.47 3.48
N ASP A 78 -12.54 -12.32 4.49
CA ASP A 78 -11.74 -12.18 5.70
C ASP A 78 -10.24 -12.35 5.40
N ALA A 79 -9.86 -13.29 4.55
CA ALA A 79 -8.48 -13.50 4.14
C ALA A 79 -7.91 -12.28 3.40
N VAL A 80 -8.66 -11.70 2.46
CA VAL A 80 -8.26 -10.50 1.72
C VAL A 80 -8.05 -9.32 2.68
N ASN A 81 -9.01 -9.08 3.58
CA ASN A 81 -8.92 -7.96 4.52
C ASN A 81 -7.78 -8.16 5.53
N SER A 82 -7.57 -9.39 6.02
CA SER A 82 -6.45 -9.72 6.91
C SER A 82 -5.09 -9.50 6.23
N ALA A 83 -4.95 -9.87 4.96
CA ALA A 83 -3.73 -9.64 4.19
C ALA A 83 -3.42 -8.14 4.05
N VAL A 84 -4.43 -7.34 3.72
CA VAL A 84 -4.28 -5.87 3.64
C VAL A 84 -3.93 -5.26 4.99
N GLN A 85 -4.58 -5.66 6.08
CA GLN A 85 -4.26 -5.18 7.44
C GLN A 85 -2.83 -5.53 7.85
N LYS A 86 -2.32 -6.69 7.45
CA LYS A 86 -0.93 -7.10 7.70
C LYS A 86 0.05 -6.16 7.01
N LEU A 87 -0.20 -5.79 5.74
CA LEU A 87 0.60 -4.79 5.03
C LEU A 87 0.52 -3.44 5.73
N GLN A 88 -0.68 -2.95 6.03
CA GLN A 88 -0.91 -1.67 6.70
C GLN A 88 -0.14 -1.55 8.01
N SER A 89 -0.18 -2.60 8.85
CA SER A 89 0.54 -2.64 10.13
C SER A 89 2.06 -2.56 9.95
N LYS A 90 2.59 -3.24 8.92
CA LYS A 90 4.03 -3.18 8.62
C LYS A 90 4.44 -1.80 8.12
N VAL A 91 3.65 -1.19 7.23
CA VAL A 91 3.92 0.15 6.70
C VAL A 91 3.86 1.21 7.82
N ILE A 92 2.82 1.19 8.66
CA ILE A 92 2.71 2.11 9.80
C ILE A 92 3.95 2.01 10.70
N ARG A 93 4.37 0.80 11.06
CA ARG A 93 5.56 0.59 11.88
C ARG A 93 6.82 1.14 11.21
N ALA A 94 6.98 0.91 9.90
CA ALA A 94 8.12 1.39 9.14
C ALA A 94 8.15 2.92 9.08
N VAL A 95 7.02 3.57 8.79
CA VAL A 95 6.91 5.03 8.77
C VAL A 95 7.22 5.64 10.14
N THR A 96 6.64 5.07 11.22
CA THR A 96 6.88 5.54 12.59
C THR A 96 8.35 5.42 13.01
N GLN A 97 9.09 4.43 12.49
CA GLN A 97 10.55 4.34 12.74
C GLN A 97 11.35 5.50 12.12
N VAL A 98 10.85 6.09 11.05
CA VAL A 98 11.50 7.21 10.36
C VAL A 98 11.03 8.54 10.94
N GLU A 99 9.71 8.69 11.11
CA GLU A 99 9.08 9.89 11.63
C GLU A 99 7.82 9.54 12.45
N GLU A 100 7.86 9.83 13.76
CA GLU A 100 6.75 9.52 14.66
C GLU A 100 5.58 10.51 14.56
N ARG A 101 5.87 11.76 14.24
CA ARG A 101 4.89 12.86 14.25
C ARG A 101 5.01 13.73 13.01
N PRO A 102 4.71 13.19 11.83
CA PRO A 102 4.74 13.95 10.60
C PRO A 102 3.64 15.03 10.59
N HIS A 103 3.91 16.21 10.05
CA HIS A 103 2.88 17.20 9.76
C HIS A 103 2.13 16.89 8.47
N ASN A 104 2.86 16.41 7.46
CA ASN A 104 2.31 15.99 6.18
C ASN A 104 2.84 14.60 5.85
N VAL A 105 1.99 13.76 5.24
CA VAL A 105 2.38 12.44 4.71
C VAL A 105 1.97 12.40 3.25
N PHE A 106 2.93 12.27 2.36
CA PHE A 106 2.69 12.09 0.93
C PHE A 106 2.73 10.60 0.59
N LEU A 107 1.68 10.09 0.01
CA LEU A 107 1.56 8.70 -0.40
C LEU A 107 1.89 8.58 -1.89
N VAL A 108 2.94 7.83 -2.19
CA VAL A 108 3.48 7.57 -3.52
C VAL A 108 3.59 6.07 -3.75
N GLY A 109 3.59 5.66 -5.02
CA GLY A 109 3.67 4.25 -5.41
C GLY A 109 2.32 3.58 -5.62
N GLY A 110 2.31 2.51 -6.40
CA GLY A 110 1.08 1.81 -6.79
C GLY A 110 0.31 1.15 -5.65
N GLY A 111 0.94 0.95 -4.49
CA GLY A 111 0.32 0.40 -3.29
C GLY A 111 -0.36 1.41 -2.38
N SER A 112 -0.27 2.71 -2.67
CA SER A 112 -0.75 3.79 -1.80
C SER A 112 -2.22 3.66 -1.41
N TYR A 113 -3.08 3.23 -2.33
CA TYR A 113 -4.52 3.03 -2.09
C TYR A 113 -4.84 1.89 -1.10
N LEU A 114 -3.91 0.96 -0.86
CA LEU A 114 -4.07 -0.11 0.13
C LEU A 114 -3.83 0.38 1.55
N ILE A 115 -3.06 1.46 1.72
CA ILE A 115 -2.59 1.92 3.03
C ILE A 115 -3.20 3.27 3.43
N GLU A 116 -3.78 4.03 2.51
CA GLU A 116 -4.25 5.40 2.75
C GLU A 116 -5.13 5.51 3.99
N THR A 117 -6.18 4.71 4.09
CA THR A 117 -7.12 4.76 5.23
C THR A 117 -6.42 4.46 6.56
N ALA A 118 -5.50 3.51 6.58
CA ALA A 118 -4.76 3.15 7.78
C ALA A 118 -3.76 4.23 8.20
N ILE A 119 -3.08 4.86 7.24
CA ILE A 119 -2.18 5.99 7.48
C ILE A 119 -2.96 7.19 8.02
N ARG A 120 -4.10 7.55 7.41
CA ARG A 120 -4.98 8.63 7.92
C ARG A 120 -5.45 8.38 9.34
N LYS A 121 -5.82 7.13 9.66
CA LYS A 121 -6.27 6.76 11.00
C LYS A 121 -5.13 6.78 12.02
N HIS A 122 -3.92 6.39 11.63
CA HIS A 122 -2.79 6.33 12.57
C HIS A 122 -2.19 7.71 12.85
N PHE A 123 -2.07 8.54 11.81
CA PHE A 123 -1.52 9.90 11.91
C PHE A 123 -2.66 10.93 11.84
N GLU A 124 -3.58 10.91 12.79
CA GLU A 124 -4.81 11.73 12.80
C GLU A 124 -4.54 13.24 12.74
N THR A 125 -3.40 13.69 13.26
CA THR A 125 -3.00 15.11 13.24
C THR A 125 -2.25 15.52 11.99
N ALA A 126 -1.84 14.56 11.16
CA ALA A 126 -1.11 14.83 9.92
C ALA A 126 -2.05 15.07 8.75
N LYS A 127 -1.67 15.96 7.85
CA LYS A 127 -2.31 16.06 6.53
C LYS A 127 -1.79 14.95 5.64
N VAL A 128 -2.63 13.97 5.33
CA VAL A 128 -2.28 12.86 4.43
C VAL A 128 -2.73 13.20 3.02
N ILE A 129 -1.81 13.17 2.08
CA ILE A 129 -2.00 13.56 0.68
C ILE A 129 -1.61 12.36 -0.19
N MET A 130 -2.56 11.83 -0.93
CA MET A 130 -2.25 10.93 -2.02
C MET A 130 -1.92 11.79 -3.24
N VAL A 131 -0.74 11.59 -3.81
CA VAL A 131 -0.34 12.34 -5.00
C VAL A 131 -1.13 11.87 -6.23
N ASP A 132 -1.30 12.74 -7.21
CA ASP A 132 -1.93 12.37 -8.47
C ASP A 132 -1.12 11.30 -9.19
N ASN A 133 -1.79 10.28 -9.73
CA ASN A 133 -1.16 9.12 -10.36
C ASN A 133 -0.01 8.51 -9.53
N PRO A 134 -0.27 8.08 -8.29
CA PRO A 134 0.78 7.74 -7.33
C PRO A 134 1.74 6.66 -7.85
N GLN A 135 1.29 5.77 -8.72
CA GLN A 135 2.09 4.74 -9.35
C GLN A 135 3.20 5.31 -10.24
N PHE A 136 2.97 6.44 -10.89
CA PHE A 136 3.90 7.07 -11.84
C PHE A 136 4.50 8.36 -11.31
N ALA A 137 4.11 8.81 -10.12
CA ALA A 137 4.48 10.11 -9.59
C ALA A 137 5.99 10.34 -9.57
N LEU A 138 6.77 9.35 -9.15
CA LEU A 138 8.23 9.45 -9.09
C LEU A 138 8.84 9.53 -10.51
N SER A 139 8.36 8.71 -11.44
CA SER A 139 8.84 8.72 -12.83
C SER A 139 8.52 10.04 -13.53
N LEU A 140 7.33 10.59 -13.29
CA LEU A 140 6.93 11.89 -13.82
C LEU A 140 7.77 13.02 -13.25
N ALA A 141 8.01 13.04 -11.93
CA ALA A 141 8.85 14.03 -11.29
C ALA A 141 10.30 14.01 -11.80
N ILE A 142 10.87 12.83 -12.05
CA ILE A 142 12.20 12.68 -12.64
C ILE A 142 12.20 13.21 -14.09
N ALA A 143 11.18 12.86 -14.88
CA ALA A 143 11.08 13.34 -16.25
C ALA A 143 10.97 14.87 -16.30
N ASP A 144 10.12 15.47 -15.47
CA ASP A 144 9.97 16.91 -15.38
C ASP A 144 11.28 17.61 -15.00
N THR A 145 12.08 17.03 -14.11
CA THR A 145 13.37 17.57 -13.71
C THR A 145 14.39 17.56 -14.88
N ILE A 146 14.39 16.47 -15.67
CA ILE A 146 15.34 16.32 -16.80
C ILE A 146 14.97 17.22 -17.98
N TYR A 147 13.68 17.43 -18.26
CA TYR A 147 13.20 18.15 -19.43
C TYR A 147 12.88 19.63 -19.16
N SER A 148 13.03 20.11 -17.92
CA SER A 148 12.80 21.53 -17.54
C SER A 148 14.08 22.38 -17.64
N GLU A 149 15.21 21.81 -18.04
CA GLU A 149 16.45 22.52 -18.36
C GLU A 149 16.49 22.84 -19.89
#